data_1cc2c5c7a7bfbd1e1d1db054f541cd27
#
_entry.id   1cc2c5c7a7bfbd1e1d1db054f541cd27
#
_cell.length_a   1.000
_cell.length_b   1.000
_cell.length_c   1.000
_cell.angle_alpha   90.00
_cell.angle_beta   90.00
_cell.angle_gamma   90.00
#
_symmetry.space_group_name_H-M   'P 1'
#
loop_
_entity.id
_entity.type
_entity.pdbx_description
1 polymer ?
#
loop_
_entity_poly.entity_id
_entity_poly.type
_entity_poly.pdbx_seq_one_letter_code
_entity_poly.pdbx_strand_id
1 'polypeptide(L)'
;DGLDAAELLSDLHARRRTPSTDAHVEFKDGAYQIVPETQGSEIDDEAVTAALLATLSAEALPDLRGTSAEPQTAALVIDETLYIKPEITMDTVEYDPLALLAADLSGQTLDVHIGEQARGLSETALSQLLSASADGKLSVDSDALSAIIDKWAEDCDQHYVDYIFSAYSGKKVPISFLKVDYTVDRPALLEALSAQLHAELKDASGQKKARIVKRLEVVDAFRLSGNKPEWMV
;
A
#
# COMPACT_ATOMS: atom_id res chain seq x y z
N ASP A 1 45.55 36.09 8.25
CA ASP A 1 45.00 34.74 8.45
C ASP A 1 43.71 34.69 7.65
N GLY A 2 43.71 33.90 6.58
CA GLY A 2 42.52 33.76 5.75
C GLY A 2 41.44 32.94 6.49
N LEU A 3 40.19 33.33 6.34
CA LEU A 3 39.05 32.54 6.80
C LEU A 3 39.11 31.20 6.06
N ASP A 4 39.27 30.11 6.78
CA ASP A 4 39.19 28.78 6.20
C ASP A 4 37.71 28.37 6.12
N ALA A 5 37.15 28.53 4.92
CA ALA A 5 35.75 28.13 4.66
C ALA A 5 35.49 26.65 5.02
N ALA A 6 36.50 25.79 4.90
CA ALA A 6 36.40 24.39 5.25
C ALA A 6 36.27 24.17 6.76
N GLU A 7 36.97 24.96 7.58
CA GLU A 7 36.86 24.91 9.04
C GLU A 7 35.46 25.36 9.50
N LEU A 8 34.95 26.44 8.91
CA LEU A 8 33.58 26.94 9.20
C LEU A 8 32.51 25.95 8.81
N LEU A 9 32.59 25.32 7.63
CA LEU A 9 31.66 24.28 7.19
C LEU A 9 31.75 23.07 8.10
N SER A 10 32.95 22.67 8.54
CA SER A 10 33.14 21.57 9.49
C SER A 10 32.41 21.82 10.80
N ASP A 11 32.49 23.03 11.34
CA ASP A 11 31.76 23.40 12.57
C ASP A 11 30.23 23.40 12.37
N LEU A 12 29.77 23.82 11.19
CA LEU A 12 28.36 23.79 10.83
C LEU A 12 27.84 22.35 10.70
N HIS A 13 28.64 21.44 10.14
CA HIS A 13 28.28 20.01 10.03
C HIS A 13 28.35 19.29 11.39
N ALA A 14 29.19 19.75 12.32
CA ALA A 14 29.26 19.16 13.67
C ALA A 14 27.94 19.35 14.47
N ARG A 15 27.08 20.28 14.06
CA ARG A 15 25.75 20.46 14.67
C ARG A 15 24.81 19.41 14.16
N ARG A 16 23.98 18.85 15.08
CA ARG A 16 22.99 17.85 14.73
C ARG A 16 21.97 18.43 13.73
N ARG A 17 21.88 17.83 12.56
CA ARG A 17 21.00 18.21 11.46
C ARG A 17 20.06 17.05 11.12
N THR A 18 18.89 17.37 10.61
CA THR A 18 17.93 16.39 10.07
C THR A 18 17.95 16.46 8.55
N PRO A 19 18.08 15.34 7.84
CA PRO A 19 17.97 15.32 6.39
C PRO A 19 16.58 15.74 5.93
N SER A 20 16.49 16.31 4.73
CA SER A 20 15.23 16.45 4.02
C SER A 20 14.75 15.09 3.55
N THR A 21 13.45 14.91 3.41
CA THR A 21 12.85 13.71 2.84
C THR A 21 11.94 14.09 1.70
N ASP A 22 12.00 13.32 0.62
CA ASP A 22 11.18 13.52 -0.56
C ASP A 22 9.73 13.09 -0.34
N ALA A 23 8.81 13.73 -1.05
CA ALA A 23 7.45 13.25 -1.17
C ALA A 23 7.46 11.87 -1.86
N HIS A 24 6.66 10.96 -1.34
CA HIS A 24 6.56 9.60 -1.90
C HIS A 24 5.16 9.04 -1.72
N VAL A 25 4.85 7.97 -2.46
CA VAL A 25 3.59 7.28 -2.33
C VAL A 25 3.74 6.11 -1.36
N GLU A 26 2.83 6.01 -0.40
CA GLU A 26 2.73 4.91 0.56
C GLU A 26 1.34 4.26 0.44
N PHE A 27 1.30 2.92 0.54
CA PHE A 27 0.04 2.20 0.65
C PHE A 27 -0.32 2.03 2.12
N LYS A 28 -1.44 2.62 2.54
CA LYS A 28 -1.88 2.60 3.94
C LYS A 28 -3.41 2.61 4.04
N ASP A 29 -3.94 1.82 4.97
CA ASP A 29 -5.38 1.74 5.27
C ASP A 29 -6.26 1.43 4.04
N GLY A 30 -5.75 0.63 3.10
CA GLY A 30 -6.45 0.25 1.88
C GLY A 30 -6.46 1.32 0.79
N ALA A 31 -5.54 2.29 0.87
CA ALA A 31 -5.40 3.35 -0.13
C ALA A 31 -3.93 3.68 -0.41
N TYR A 32 -3.63 4.10 -1.65
CA TYR A 32 -2.39 4.77 -1.97
C TYR A 32 -2.49 6.23 -1.54
N GLN A 33 -1.54 6.71 -0.76
CA GLN A 33 -1.52 8.08 -0.24
C GLN A 33 -0.19 8.73 -0.53
N ILE A 34 -0.21 10.01 -0.85
CA ILE A 34 1.01 10.80 -0.95
C ILE A 34 1.43 11.20 0.46
N VAL A 35 2.64 10.83 0.83
CA VAL A 35 3.31 11.35 2.02
C VAL A 35 4.08 12.59 1.59
N PRO A 36 3.78 13.76 2.14
CA PRO A 36 4.44 14.99 1.75
C PRO A 36 5.92 14.98 2.11
N GLU A 37 6.68 15.75 1.37
CA GLU A 37 8.07 16.03 1.67
C GLU A 37 8.24 16.72 3.03
N THR A 38 9.40 16.55 3.62
CA THR A 38 9.77 17.24 4.85
C THR A 38 11.06 18.00 4.65
N GLN A 39 11.02 19.30 4.90
CA GLN A 39 12.23 20.12 4.88
C GLN A 39 13.12 19.74 6.05
N GLY A 40 14.35 19.33 5.74
CA GLY A 40 15.38 19.09 6.74
C GLY A 40 16.07 20.37 7.18
N SER A 41 17.16 20.19 7.92
CA SER A 41 18.05 21.27 8.35
C SER A 41 19.51 21.03 7.92
N GLU A 42 19.75 20.06 7.03
CA GLU A 42 21.05 19.88 6.40
C GLU A 42 21.36 21.09 5.51
N ILE A 43 22.60 21.58 5.62
CA ILE A 43 23.03 22.75 4.87
C ILE A 43 23.49 22.36 3.47
N ASP A 44 23.19 23.22 2.52
CA ASP A 44 23.77 23.20 1.19
C ASP A 44 25.12 23.96 1.22
N ASP A 45 26.21 23.20 1.14
CA ASP A 45 27.57 23.76 1.24
C ASP A 45 27.87 24.81 0.17
N GLU A 46 27.33 24.60 -1.04
CA GLU A 46 27.52 25.56 -2.14
C GLU A 46 26.75 26.85 -1.86
N ALA A 47 25.50 26.72 -1.43
CA ALA A 47 24.64 27.86 -1.09
C ALA A 47 25.22 28.65 0.10
N VAL A 48 25.68 27.97 1.15
CA VAL A 48 26.31 28.61 2.32
C VAL A 48 27.60 29.30 1.92
N THR A 49 28.44 28.65 1.11
CA THR A 49 29.68 29.23 0.64
C THR A 49 29.43 30.50 -0.21
N ALA A 50 28.45 30.43 -1.12
CA ALA A 50 28.07 31.57 -1.95
C ALA A 50 27.50 32.72 -1.11
N ALA A 51 26.65 32.44 -0.13
CA ALA A 51 26.10 33.44 0.77
C ALA A 51 27.19 34.10 1.65
N LEU A 52 28.12 33.28 2.14
CA LEU A 52 29.27 33.78 2.91
C LEU A 52 30.13 34.74 2.08
N LEU A 53 30.47 34.35 0.84
CA LEU A 53 31.25 35.19 -0.08
C LEU A 53 30.53 36.51 -0.42
N ALA A 54 29.20 36.42 -0.64
CA ALA A 54 28.40 37.62 -0.89
C ALA A 54 28.38 38.58 0.29
N THR A 55 28.21 38.07 1.51
CA THR A 55 28.19 38.85 2.75
C THR A 55 29.56 39.55 2.96
N LEU A 56 30.63 38.77 2.82
CA LEU A 56 31.99 39.34 2.94
C LEU A 56 32.30 40.39 1.86
N SER A 57 31.84 40.19 0.64
CA SER A 57 32.04 41.13 -0.45
C SER A 57 31.24 42.42 -0.29
N ALA A 58 30.03 42.34 0.27
CA ALA A 58 29.17 43.49 0.49
C ALA A 58 29.65 44.38 1.64
N GLU A 59 30.13 43.75 2.72
CA GLU A 59 30.51 44.50 3.95
C GLU A 59 32.00 44.85 4.03
N ALA A 60 32.88 44.05 3.45
CA ALA A 60 34.34 44.25 3.63
C ALA A 60 34.98 45.17 2.61
N LEU A 61 34.40 45.43 1.44
CA LEU A 61 35.04 46.16 0.37
C LEU A 61 35.09 47.71 0.53
N PRO A 62 34.17 48.40 1.21
CA PRO A 62 34.26 49.85 1.35
C PRO A 62 35.35 50.32 2.29
N ASP A 63 35.74 49.55 3.31
CA ASP A 63 36.53 50.06 4.44
C ASP A 63 37.93 49.48 4.59
N LEU A 64 38.34 48.52 3.74
CA LEU A 64 39.72 48.03 3.71
C LEU A 64 40.75 49.13 3.33
N ARG A 65 40.31 50.34 2.91
CA ARG A 65 41.13 51.53 2.63
C ARG A 65 41.06 52.59 3.70
N GLY A 66 40.21 52.42 4.73
CA GLY A 66 40.06 53.31 5.86
C GLY A 66 40.86 52.82 7.07
N THR A 67 41.49 53.75 7.75
CA THR A 67 42.30 53.52 8.95
C THR A 67 41.50 53.34 10.23
N SER A 68 40.32 52.65 10.14
CA SER A 68 39.54 52.36 11.33
C SER A 68 40.04 51.07 11.99
N ALA A 69 40.42 51.16 13.25
CA ALA A 69 41.07 50.13 14.05
C ALA A 69 39.99 49.18 14.75
N GLU A 70 38.74 49.31 14.41
CA GLU A 70 37.69 48.45 15.02
C GLU A 70 37.40 47.25 14.13
N PRO A 71 37.38 46.02 14.71
CA PRO A 71 37.05 44.83 13.94
C PRO A 71 35.59 44.91 13.51
N GLN A 72 35.35 44.86 12.21
CA GLN A 72 34.00 44.77 11.66
C GLN A 72 33.52 43.30 11.71
N THR A 73 32.32 43.10 12.17
CA THR A 73 31.72 41.76 12.31
C THR A 73 30.62 41.62 11.26
N ALA A 74 30.82 40.75 10.30
CA ALA A 74 29.76 40.32 9.39
C ALA A 74 29.02 39.12 9.98
N ALA A 75 27.71 39.11 9.93
CA ALA A 75 26.87 37.98 10.41
C ALA A 75 26.10 37.38 9.25
N LEU A 76 26.32 36.09 8.98
CA LEU A 76 25.49 35.31 8.09
C LEU A 76 24.47 34.52 8.91
N VAL A 77 23.20 34.73 8.62
CA VAL A 77 22.12 33.94 9.22
C VAL A 77 21.87 32.70 8.35
N ILE A 78 21.98 31.52 8.92
CA ILE A 78 21.70 30.27 8.26
C ILE A 78 20.19 30.01 8.43
N ASP A 79 19.43 30.20 7.36
CA ASP A 79 17.98 29.98 7.30
C ASP A 79 17.60 28.88 6.26
N GLU A 80 16.32 28.66 6.06
CA GLU A 80 15.79 27.64 5.17
C GLU A 80 16.25 27.76 3.71
N THR A 81 16.70 28.93 3.28
CA THR A 81 17.18 29.15 1.90
C THR A 81 18.52 28.49 1.64
N LEU A 82 19.27 28.21 2.72
CA LEU A 82 20.58 27.59 2.71
C LEU A 82 20.58 26.12 3.09
N TYR A 83 19.37 25.51 3.17
CA TYR A 83 19.22 24.07 3.45
C TYR A 83 19.04 23.28 2.15
N ILE A 84 19.47 22.01 2.20
CA ILE A 84 19.19 21.05 1.13
C ILE A 84 17.68 20.85 1.04
N LYS A 85 17.11 21.15 -0.12
CA LYS A 85 15.69 20.99 -0.38
C LYS A 85 15.38 19.57 -0.83
N PRO A 86 14.16 19.06 -0.55
CA PRO A 86 13.68 17.83 -1.15
C PRO A 86 13.70 17.91 -2.68
N GLU A 87 14.10 16.83 -3.34
CA GLU A 87 14.13 16.77 -4.81
C GLU A 87 12.72 16.55 -5.38
N ILE A 88 11.91 15.73 -4.67
CA ILE A 88 10.52 15.43 -5.04
C ILE A 88 9.59 16.09 -4.01
N THR A 89 8.67 16.91 -4.50
CA THR A 89 7.63 17.58 -3.70
C THR A 89 6.25 17.01 -4.00
N MET A 90 5.26 17.37 -3.21
CA MET A 90 3.86 17.00 -3.47
C MET A 90 3.38 17.40 -4.88
N ASP A 91 3.94 18.48 -5.44
CA ASP A 91 3.57 18.99 -6.76
C ASP A 91 4.26 18.23 -7.89
N THR A 92 5.38 17.55 -7.61
CA THR A 92 6.20 16.85 -8.61
C THR A 92 6.17 15.33 -8.48
N VAL A 93 5.64 14.80 -7.38
CA VAL A 93 5.53 13.34 -7.19
C VAL A 93 4.59 12.74 -8.23
N GLU A 94 5.04 11.69 -8.90
CA GLU A 94 4.20 10.94 -9.83
C GLU A 94 3.19 10.10 -9.03
N TYR A 95 1.90 10.36 -9.26
CA TYR A 95 0.81 9.68 -8.57
C TYR A 95 -0.24 9.18 -9.56
N ASP A 96 -0.23 7.89 -9.83
CA ASP A 96 -1.26 7.16 -10.57
C ASP A 96 -1.67 5.91 -9.80
N PRO A 97 -2.75 5.96 -9.01
CA PRO A 97 -3.21 4.82 -8.20
C PRO A 97 -3.51 3.56 -9.01
N LEU A 98 -3.99 3.70 -10.25
CA LEU A 98 -4.28 2.56 -11.12
C LEU A 98 -3.01 1.88 -11.60
N ALA A 99 -1.99 2.65 -12.00
CA ALA A 99 -0.69 2.10 -12.39
C ALA A 99 0.00 1.42 -11.21
N LEU A 100 -0.08 2.00 -10.00
CA LEU A 100 0.45 1.41 -8.78
C LEU A 100 -0.24 0.09 -8.43
N LEU A 101 -1.59 0.05 -8.52
CA LEU A 101 -2.35 -1.17 -8.30
C LEU A 101 -1.97 -2.25 -9.32
N ALA A 102 -1.88 -1.91 -10.60
CA ALA A 102 -1.49 -2.84 -11.65
C ALA A 102 -0.08 -3.42 -11.40
N ALA A 103 0.87 -2.58 -10.97
CA ALA A 103 2.22 -3.02 -10.61
C ALA A 103 2.22 -3.96 -9.39
N ASP A 104 1.42 -3.67 -8.39
CA ASP A 104 1.30 -4.49 -7.18
C ASP A 104 0.60 -5.84 -7.44
N LEU A 105 -0.36 -5.89 -8.37
CA LEU A 105 -1.04 -7.13 -8.78
C LEU A 105 -0.19 -8.00 -9.69
N SER A 106 0.89 -7.49 -10.25
CA SER A 106 1.74 -8.25 -11.18
C SER A 106 2.25 -9.54 -10.56
N GLY A 107 1.95 -10.67 -11.21
CA GLY A 107 2.29 -12.02 -10.76
C GLY A 107 1.50 -12.51 -9.54
N GLN A 108 0.49 -11.78 -9.07
CA GLN A 108 -0.34 -12.24 -7.97
C GLN A 108 -1.51 -13.10 -8.46
N THR A 109 -1.86 -14.11 -7.69
CA THR A 109 -3.00 -14.99 -7.91
C THR A 109 -3.65 -15.31 -6.57
N LEU A 110 -4.96 -15.52 -6.58
CA LEU A 110 -5.72 -15.97 -5.42
C LEU A 110 -6.36 -17.33 -5.71
N ASP A 111 -5.98 -18.34 -4.94
CA ASP A 111 -6.58 -19.67 -5.01
C ASP A 111 -7.73 -19.77 -4.01
N VAL A 112 -8.92 -20.09 -4.51
CA VAL A 112 -10.15 -20.23 -3.73
C VAL A 112 -10.54 -21.69 -3.72
N HIS A 113 -10.71 -22.26 -2.53
CA HIS A 113 -11.15 -23.64 -2.35
C HIS A 113 -12.63 -23.67 -1.93
N ILE A 114 -13.47 -24.23 -2.81
CA ILE A 114 -14.90 -24.43 -2.57
C ILE A 114 -15.08 -25.92 -2.31
N GLY A 115 -15.10 -26.33 -1.03
CA GLY A 115 -15.00 -27.72 -0.65
C GLY A 115 -13.69 -28.35 -1.14
N GLU A 116 -13.79 -29.42 -1.95
CA GLU A 116 -12.61 -30.09 -2.53
C GLU A 116 -12.17 -29.49 -3.88
N GLN A 117 -12.92 -28.56 -4.43
CA GLN A 117 -12.64 -27.96 -5.73
C GLN A 117 -11.84 -26.66 -5.58
N ALA A 118 -10.74 -26.58 -6.33
CA ALA A 118 -9.95 -25.36 -6.41
C ALA A 118 -10.43 -24.50 -7.59
N ARG A 119 -10.52 -23.19 -7.35
CA ARG A 119 -10.77 -22.15 -8.35
C ARG A 119 -9.74 -21.06 -8.16
N GLY A 120 -9.31 -20.42 -9.24
CA GLY A 120 -8.29 -19.41 -9.20
C GLY A 120 -8.74 -18.08 -9.76
N LEU A 121 -8.35 -16.99 -9.11
CA LEU A 121 -8.33 -15.65 -9.69
C LEU A 121 -6.92 -15.36 -10.19
N SER A 122 -6.78 -15.22 -11.50
CA SER A 122 -5.52 -14.81 -12.12
C SER A 122 -5.29 -13.32 -11.92
N GLU A 123 -4.06 -12.85 -12.17
CA GLU A 123 -3.72 -11.42 -12.22
C GLU A 123 -4.73 -10.62 -13.07
N THR A 124 -5.08 -11.12 -14.25
CA THR A 124 -6.07 -10.48 -15.12
C THR A 124 -7.45 -10.40 -14.49
N ALA A 125 -7.89 -11.44 -13.80
CA ALA A 125 -9.18 -11.41 -13.10
C ALA A 125 -9.15 -10.45 -11.91
N LEU A 126 -8.05 -10.41 -11.15
CA LEU A 126 -7.87 -9.48 -10.04
C LEU A 126 -7.87 -8.02 -10.51
N SER A 127 -7.19 -7.71 -11.62
CA SER A 127 -7.19 -6.36 -12.19
C SER A 127 -8.54 -5.92 -12.77
N GLN A 128 -9.43 -6.87 -13.08
CA GLN A 128 -10.81 -6.56 -13.47
C GLN A 128 -11.74 -6.37 -12.27
N LEU A 129 -11.43 -7.00 -11.14
CA LEU A 129 -12.22 -6.94 -9.91
C LEU A 129 -11.83 -5.75 -9.02
N LEU A 130 -10.60 -5.30 -9.11
CA LEU A 130 -10.06 -4.26 -8.25
C LEU A 130 -9.91 -2.97 -9.03
N SER A 131 -10.29 -1.88 -8.41
CA SER A 131 -10.14 -0.54 -8.96
C SER A 131 -9.60 0.42 -7.90
N ALA A 132 -8.92 1.46 -8.35
CA ALA A 132 -8.47 2.55 -7.50
C ALA A 132 -9.19 3.84 -7.89
N SER A 133 -9.73 4.55 -6.92
CA SER A 133 -10.30 5.88 -7.11
C SER A 133 -9.20 6.95 -7.20
N ALA A 134 -9.56 8.17 -7.63
CA ALA A 134 -8.60 9.26 -7.78
C ALA A 134 -7.90 9.66 -6.46
N ASP A 135 -8.55 9.41 -5.32
CA ASP A 135 -7.99 9.57 -3.98
C ASP A 135 -7.19 8.34 -3.51
N GLY A 136 -6.91 7.40 -4.41
CA GLY A 136 -6.08 6.21 -4.16
C GLY A 136 -6.76 5.09 -3.40
N LYS A 137 -8.04 5.23 -3.04
CA LYS A 137 -8.78 4.20 -2.31
C LYS A 137 -9.12 3.03 -3.22
N LEU A 138 -8.79 1.82 -2.76
CA LEU A 138 -9.11 0.60 -3.47
C LEU A 138 -10.54 0.14 -3.20
N SER A 139 -11.17 -0.40 -4.22
CA SER A 139 -12.52 -0.97 -4.15
C SER A 139 -12.61 -2.28 -4.94
N VAL A 140 -13.54 -3.14 -4.53
CA VAL A 140 -13.86 -4.41 -5.20
C VAL A 140 -15.15 -4.23 -5.97
N ASP A 141 -15.16 -4.61 -7.25
CA ASP A 141 -16.38 -4.68 -8.05
C ASP A 141 -17.20 -5.90 -7.64
N SER A 142 -18.23 -5.67 -6.86
CA SER A 142 -19.11 -6.72 -6.33
C SER A 142 -19.93 -7.41 -7.40
N ASP A 143 -20.30 -6.72 -8.47
CA ASP A 143 -21.11 -7.28 -9.55
C ASP A 143 -20.25 -8.21 -10.43
N ALA A 144 -19.04 -7.79 -10.76
CA ALA A 144 -18.09 -8.63 -11.47
C ALA A 144 -17.67 -9.85 -10.64
N LEU A 145 -17.47 -9.68 -9.33
CA LEU A 145 -17.17 -10.79 -8.42
C LEU A 145 -18.35 -11.78 -8.34
N SER A 146 -19.59 -11.29 -8.24
CA SER A 146 -20.79 -12.12 -8.23
C SER A 146 -20.90 -12.96 -9.50
N ALA A 147 -20.64 -12.38 -10.66
CA ALA A 147 -20.67 -13.10 -11.94
C ALA A 147 -19.62 -14.23 -12.01
N ILE A 148 -18.46 -14.05 -11.42
CA ILE A 148 -17.43 -15.08 -11.31
C ILE A 148 -17.90 -16.21 -10.38
N ILE A 149 -18.48 -15.84 -9.23
CA ILE A 149 -19.03 -16.80 -8.25
C ILE A 149 -20.15 -17.62 -8.86
N ASP A 150 -21.07 -17.01 -9.60
CA ASP A 150 -22.16 -17.72 -10.26
C ASP A 150 -21.64 -18.79 -11.21
N LYS A 151 -20.62 -18.45 -12.01
CA LYS A 151 -19.97 -19.41 -12.90
C LYS A 151 -19.27 -20.54 -12.15
N TRP A 152 -18.59 -20.23 -11.05
CA TRP A 152 -17.97 -21.26 -10.22
C TRP A 152 -19.00 -22.16 -9.54
N ALA A 153 -20.12 -21.59 -9.12
CA ALA A 153 -21.19 -22.33 -8.49
C ALA A 153 -21.85 -23.32 -9.47
N GLU A 154 -22.10 -22.91 -10.72
CA GLU A 154 -22.61 -23.81 -11.76
C GLU A 154 -21.72 -25.05 -11.93
N ASP A 155 -20.41 -24.88 -11.85
CA ASP A 155 -19.44 -25.98 -11.97
C ASP A 155 -19.33 -26.82 -10.69
N CYS A 156 -19.65 -26.26 -9.51
CA CYS A 156 -19.44 -26.90 -8.21
C CYS A 156 -20.73 -27.49 -7.63
N ASP A 157 -21.90 -27.06 -8.11
CA ASP A 157 -23.18 -27.56 -7.64
C ASP A 157 -23.31 -29.08 -7.92
N GLN A 158 -23.82 -29.82 -6.95
CA GLN A 158 -23.99 -31.25 -7.01
C GLN A 158 -25.48 -31.57 -6.86
N HIS A 159 -26.04 -32.28 -7.83
CA HIS A 159 -27.44 -32.60 -7.87
C HIS A 159 -27.69 -34.13 -7.77
N TYR A 160 -28.71 -34.48 -7.02
CA TYR A 160 -29.14 -35.87 -6.88
C TYR A 160 -28.04 -36.81 -6.39
N VAL A 161 -27.22 -36.34 -5.44
CA VAL A 161 -26.14 -37.13 -4.84
C VAL A 161 -26.56 -37.77 -3.51
N ASP A 162 -25.75 -38.72 -3.04
CA ASP A 162 -26.00 -39.35 -1.74
C ASP A 162 -25.86 -38.35 -0.61
N TYR A 163 -26.81 -38.37 0.32
CA TYR A 163 -26.68 -37.56 1.53
C TYR A 163 -25.51 -38.05 2.38
N ILE A 164 -24.65 -37.15 2.78
CA ILE A 164 -23.50 -37.46 3.64
C ILE A 164 -23.86 -37.18 5.11
N PHE A 165 -24.06 -38.27 5.85
CA PHE A 165 -24.26 -38.20 7.30
C PHE A 165 -22.92 -38.04 8.03
N SER A 166 -22.82 -37.04 8.86
CA SER A 166 -21.65 -36.85 9.74
C SER A 166 -21.94 -37.44 11.12
N ALA A 167 -21.32 -38.58 11.43
CA ALA A 167 -21.45 -39.23 12.74
C ALA A 167 -20.73 -38.38 13.81
N TYR A 168 -21.12 -38.56 15.08
CA TYR A 168 -20.49 -37.91 16.23
C TYR A 168 -18.96 -38.15 16.33
N SER A 169 -18.52 -39.31 15.80
CA SER A 169 -17.09 -39.63 15.68
C SER A 169 -16.32 -38.85 14.59
N GLY A 170 -17.00 -37.97 13.85
CA GLY A 170 -16.45 -37.27 12.69
C GLY A 170 -16.44 -38.11 11.41
N LYS A 171 -16.86 -39.38 11.47
CA LYS A 171 -16.92 -40.22 10.27
C LYS A 171 -18.05 -39.78 9.36
N LYS A 172 -17.74 -39.54 8.09
CA LYS A 172 -18.73 -39.26 7.03
C LYS A 172 -19.21 -40.55 6.41
N VAL A 173 -20.54 -40.76 6.34
CA VAL A 173 -21.17 -41.97 5.83
C VAL A 173 -22.19 -41.58 4.77
N PRO A 174 -22.07 -42.05 3.51
CA PRO A 174 -23.06 -41.79 2.48
C PRO A 174 -24.33 -42.63 2.76
N ILE A 175 -25.48 -41.99 2.59
CA ILE A 175 -26.82 -42.65 2.70
C ILE A 175 -27.44 -42.71 1.32
N SER A 176 -27.24 -43.81 0.62
CA SER A 176 -27.57 -43.96 -0.82
C SER A 176 -29.05 -43.92 -1.15
N PHE A 177 -29.95 -44.21 -0.18
CA PHE A 177 -31.38 -44.12 -0.40
C PHE A 177 -31.95 -42.69 -0.27
N LEU A 178 -31.11 -41.76 0.22
CA LEU A 178 -31.50 -40.37 0.37
C LEU A 178 -30.66 -39.51 -0.59
N LYS A 179 -31.33 -39.00 -1.62
CA LYS A 179 -30.70 -38.11 -2.61
C LYS A 179 -31.03 -36.68 -2.28
N VAL A 180 -30.00 -35.85 -2.38
CA VAL A 180 -30.05 -34.44 -2.05
C VAL A 180 -29.24 -33.62 -3.06
N ASP A 181 -29.46 -32.33 -3.05
CA ASP A 181 -28.64 -31.38 -3.80
C ASP A 181 -27.75 -30.59 -2.81
N TYR A 182 -26.49 -30.47 -3.16
CA TYR A 182 -25.58 -29.54 -2.51
C TYR A 182 -25.31 -28.40 -3.48
N THR A 183 -25.72 -27.21 -3.11
CA THR A 183 -25.49 -25.99 -3.91
C THR A 183 -24.58 -25.05 -3.21
N VAL A 184 -23.74 -24.35 -3.96
CA VAL A 184 -22.84 -23.35 -3.42
C VAL A 184 -23.64 -22.21 -2.78
N ASP A 185 -23.29 -21.84 -1.55
CA ASP A 185 -23.86 -20.69 -0.88
C ASP A 185 -23.23 -19.40 -1.46
N ARG A 186 -23.79 -18.95 -2.59
CA ARG A 186 -23.28 -17.79 -3.34
C ARG A 186 -23.16 -16.53 -2.48
N PRO A 187 -24.16 -16.16 -1.65
CA PRO A 187 -24.03 -14.99 -0.76
C PRO A 187 -22.91 -15.13 0.25
N ALA A 188 -22.76 -16.29 0.90
CA ALA A 188 -21.70 -16.51 1.87
C ALA A 188 -20.31 -16.50 1.20
N LEU A 189 -20.19 -17.07 -0.01
CA LEU A 189 -18.93 -17.04 -0.78
C LEU A 189 -18.58 -15.63 -1.23
N LEU A 190 -19.56 -14.84 -1.66
CA LEU A 190 -19.36 -13.44 -2.04
C LEU A 190 -18.88 -12.60 -0.84
N GLU A 191 -19.51 -12.77 0.32
CA GLU A 191 -19.10 -12.08 1.55
C GLU A 191 -17.66 -12.45 1.95
N ALA A 192 -17.34 -13.75 1.96
CA ALA A 192 -16.01 -14.23 2.32
C ALA A 192 -14.92 -13.72 1.37
N LEU A 193 -15.15 -13.76 0.05
CA LEU A 193 -14.21 -13.28 -0.94
C LEU A 193 -14.06 -11.77 -0.90
N SER A 194 -15.16 -11.03 -0.79
CA SER A 194 -15.11 -9.57 -0.64
C SER A 194 -14.35 -9.16 0.61
N ALA A 195 -14.63 -9.81 1.75
CA ALA A 195 -13.92 -9.54 3.00
C ALA A 195 -12.42 -9.84 2.89
N GLN A 196 -12.06 -10.95 2.23
CA GLN A 196 -10.67 -11.33 2.01
C GLN A 196 -9.95 -10.33 1.11
N LEU A 197 -10.52 -9.98 -0.03
CA LEU A 197 -9.93 -9.00 -0.95
C LEU A 197 -9.74 -7.64 -0.25
N HIS A 198 -10.74 -7.18 0.51
CA HIS A 198 -10.61 -5.93 1.29
C HIS A 198 -9.58 -6.02 2.42
N ALA A 199 -9.44 -7.18 3.08
CA ALA A 199 -8.47 -7.37 4.16
C ALA A 199 -7.04 -7.35 3.65
N GLU A 200 -6.80 -7.94 2.48
CA GLU A 200 -5.49 -8.01 1.85
C GLU A 200 -5.04 -6.69 1.21
N LEU A 201 -5.99 -5.83 0.89
CA LEU A 201 -5.74 -4.46 0.44
C LEU A 201 -5.39 -3.51 1.59
N LYS A 202 -5.41 -4.00 2.85
CA LYS A 202 -4.89 -3.24 3.98
C LYS A 202 -3.40 -3.46 4.10
N ASP A 203 -2.72 -2.41 4.53
CA ASP A 203 -1.30 -2.49 4.83
C ASP A 203 -1.04 -3.59 5.87
N ALA A 204 -0.44 -4.69 5.45
CA ALA A 204 0.10 -5.69 6.34
C ALA A 204 1.45 -5.19 6.83
N SER A 205 1.45 -4.41 7.91
CA SER A 205 2.58 -3.99 8.73
C SER A 205 3.96 -4.07 8.05
N GLY A 206 4.38 -2.96 7.43
CA GLY A 206 5.75 -2.77 6.94
C GLY A 206 6.03 -3.21 5.50
N GLN A 207 5.04 -3.65 4.74
CA GLN A 207 5.17 -3.86 3.30
C GLN A 207 4.49 -2.72 2.55
N LYS A 208 5.26 -1.99 1.78
CA LYS A 208 4.81 -0.83 0.98
C LYS A 208 4.02 -1.21 -0.29
N LYS A 209 3.36 -2.38 -0.31
CA LYS A 209 2.67 -2.90 -1.49
C LYS A 209 1.35 -3.56 -1.11
N ALA A 210 0.32 -3.37 -1.93
CA ALA A 210 -0.88 -4.17 -1.87
C ALA A 210 -0.53 -5.65 -2.08
N ARG A 211 -1.03 -6.51 -1.20
CA ARG A 211 -0.74 -7.95 -1.24
C ARG A 211 -2.03 -8.74 -1.12
N ILE A 212 -2.19 -9.74 -1.98
CA ILE A 212 -3.32 -10.65 -1.93
C ILE A 212 -2.87 -12.00 -1.37
N VAL A 213 -3.64 -12.55 -0.44
CA VAL A 213 -3.42 -13.90 0.09
C VAL A 213 -3.57 -14.91 -1.03
N LYS A 214 -2.60 -15.81 -1.14
CA LYS A 214 -2.56 -16.79 -2.22
C LYS A 214 -3.64 -17.88 -2.13
N ARG A 215 -4.30 -18.03 -0.98
CA ARG A 215 -5.27 -19.10 -0.76
C ARG A 215 -6.39 -18.68 0.21
N LEU A 216 -7.62 -18.91 -0.20
CA LEU A 216 -8.81 -18.77 0.63
C LEU A 216 -9.51 -20.12 0.74
N GLU A 217 -9.81 -20.58 1.95
CA GLU A 217 -10.62 -21.77 2.19
C GLU A 217 -11.99 -21.35 2.70
N VAL A 218 -13.03 -21.74 1.97
CA VAL A 218 -14.42 -21.52 2.37
C VAL A 218 -14.98 -22.85 2.87
N VAL A 219 -15.08 -22.99 4.19
CA VAL A 219 -15.41 -24.27 4.85
C VAL A 219 -16.88 -24.62 4.69
N ASP A 220 -17.77 -23.62 4.73
CA ASP A 220 -19.22 -23.79 4.64
C ASP A 220 -19.78 -23.26 3.31
N ALA A 221 -19.09 -23.59 2.21
CA ALA A 221 -19.44 -23.08 0.88
C ALA A 221 -20.71 -23.69 0.30
N PHE A 222 -21.24 -24.80 0.89
CA PHE A 222 -22.38 -25.52 0.35
C PHE A 222 -23.58 -25.44 1.26
N ARG A 223 -24.75 -25.17 0.65
CA ARG A 223 -26.05 -25.35 1.27
C ARG A 223 -26.64 -26.67 0.83
N LEU A 224 -27.20 -27.41 1.79
CA LEU A 224 -28.06 -28.54 1.52
C LEU A 224 -29.43 -28.02 1.06
N SER A 225 -29.80 -28.26 -0.18
CA SER A 225 -31.12 -27.99 -0.71
C SER A 225 -31.84 -29.29 -1.01
N GLY A 226 -33.14 -29.31 -0.80
CA GLY A 226 -34.01 -30.49 -1.00
C GLY A 226 -34.96 -30.74 0.19
N ASN A 227 -35.93 -31.62 0.04
CA ASN A 227 -36.87 -31.98 1.10
C ASN A 227 -36.10 -32.67 2.24
N LYS A 228 -35.68 -31.92 3.25
CA LYS A 228 -35.26 -32.52 4.52
C LYS A 228 -36.45 -33.32 5.04
N PRO A 229 -36.34 -34.64 5.23
CA PRO A 229 -37.35 -35.38 5.95
C PRO A 229 -37.57 -34.79 7.34
N GLU A 230 -38.79 -34.69 7.82
CA GLU A 230 -39.16 -34.08 9.11
C GLU A 230 -38.37 -34.66 10.33
N TRP A 231 -37.84 -35.89 10.19
CA TRP A 231 -37.04 -36.55 11.23
C TRP A 231 -35.55 -36.08 11.23
N MET A 232 -35.15 -35.20 10.32
CA MET A 232 -33.78 -34.61 10.25
C MET A 232 -33.62 -33.25 10.99
N VAL A 233 -34.64 -32.82 11.71
CA VAL A 233 -34.61 -31.56 12.48
C VAL A 233 -34.04 -31.80 13.87
#